data_6d9e5adf6bfb718923f0edbd96c67a95
#
_entry.id   6d9e5adf6bfb718923f0edbd96c67a95
#
_cell.length_a   1.000
_cell.length_b   1.000
_cell.length_c   1.000
_cell.angle_alpha   90.00
_cell.angle_beta   90.00
_cell.angle_gamma   90.00
#
_symmetry.space_group_name_H-M   'P 1'
#
loop_
_entity.id
_entity.type
_entity.pdbx_description
1 polymer ?
#
loop_
_entity_poly.entity_id
_entity_poly.type
_entity_poly.pdbx_seq_one_letter_code
_entity_poly.pdbx_strand_id
1 'polypeptide(L)'
;ALPYGATLFMKDGAEVKKGDMICEWDPYNAVIIAENEGKIVYESVIEGVTYREERDEQTGLSERVVIESKDKTKNPVIKIVNKDGDEIKSYNLPVNAHIMVKNSAKIHAGDILIKIPRAVGKTGGDITGGLPRVTELFEARNPSNPAIVSEIDGEVTFGKIKRGNREIIITSKDGDVKRYLVPLSRQIIVQENDFVRAGMALSDGAI
;
A
#
# COMPACT_ATOMS: atom_id res chain seq x y z
N ALA A 1 8.92 -15.10 -13.44
CA ALA A 1 8.90 -13.88 -12.64
C ALA A 1 8.58 -14.25 -11.19
N LEU A 2 9.28 -13.67 -10.22
CA LEU A 2 9.01 -13.87 -8.78
C LEU A 2 8.00 -12.85 -8.30
N PRO A 3 7.08 -13.21 -7.38
CA PRO A 3 6.20 -12.25 -6.74
C PRO A 3 6.99 -11.26 -5.88
N TYR A 4 6.51 -10.01 -5.77
CA TYR A 4 7.08 -9.03 -4.85
C TYR A 4 6.91 -9.49 -3.40
N GLY A 5 7.96 -9.35 -2.60
CA GLY A 5 7.97 -9.81 -1.21
C GLY A 5 8.23 -11.31 -1.04
N ALA A 6 8.59 -12.03 -2.11
CA ALA A 6 9.00 -13.42 -2.00
C ALA A 6 10.39 -13.53 -1.37
N THR A 7 10.53 -14.49 -0.44
CA THR A 7 11.83 -14.87 0.12
C THR A 7 12.52 -15.84 -0.82
N LEU A 8 13.72 -15.50 -1.28
CA LEU A 8 14.50 -16.34 -2.18
C LEU A 8 15.56 -17.11 -1.38
N PHE A 9 15.56 -18.43 -1.51
CA PHE A 9 16.50 -19.30 -0.79
C PHE A 9 17.79 -19.63 -1.60
N MET A 10 17.77 -19.34 -2.88
CA MET A 10 18.85 -19.66 -3.81
C MET A 10 19.57 -18.39 -4.28
N LYS A 11 20.88 -18.52 -4.49
CA LYS A 11 21.70 -17.46 -5.09
C LYS A 11 21.75 -17.66 -6.60
N ASP A 12 22.04 -16.58 -7.31
CA ASP A 12 22.27 -16.64 -8.75
C ASP A 12 23.44 -17.57 -9.08
N GLY A 13 23.26 -18.44 -10.09
CA GLY A 13 24.22 -19.46 -10.47
C GLY A 13 24.25 -20.72 -9.58
N ALA A 14 23.38 -20.87 -8.59
CA ALA A 14 23.30 -22.08 -7.78
C ALA A 14 22.73 -23.27 -8.56
N GLU A 15 23.32 -24.45 -8.38
CA GLU A 15 22.77 -25.69 -8.90
C GLU A 15 21.57 -26.14 -8.08
N VAL A 16 20.45 -26.44 -8.75
CA VAL A 16 19.21 -26.89 -8.11
C VAL A 16 18.80 -28.25 -8.60
N LYS A 17 18.25 -29.06 -7.71
CA LYS A 17 17.69 -30.37 -8.03
C LYS A 17 16.15 -30.30 -8.04
N LYS A 18 15.53 -31.27 -8.70
CA LYS A 18 14.09 -31.39 -8.71
C LYS A 18 13.58 -31.61 -7.28
N GLY A 19 12.72 -30.68 -6.80
CA GLY A 19 12.15 -30.71 -5.44
C GLY A 19 12.76 -29.69 -4.48
N ASP A 20 13.84 -29.00 -4.87
CA ASP A 20 14.41 -27.94 -4.03
C ASP A 20 13.50 -26.72 -3.99
N MET A 21 13.35 -26.14 -2.80
CA MET A 21 12.56 -24.92 -2.59
C MET A 21 13.37 -23.72 -3.10
N ILE A 22 12.87 -23.05 -4.13
CA ILE A 22 13.51 -21.90 -4.75
C ILE A 22 13.10 -20.60 -4.06
N CYS A 23 11.80 -20.42 -3.84
CA CYS A 23 11.25 -19.24 -3.18
C CYS A 23 9.98 -19.57 -2.41
N GLU A 24 9.67 -18.73 -1.46
CA GLU A 24 8.45 -18.76 -0.66
C GLU A 24 7.80 -17.37 -0.67
N TRP A 25 6.49 -17.31 -0.76
CA TRP A 25 5.73 -16.06 -0.68
C TRP A 25 4.38 -16.28 0.01
N ASP A 26 3.83 -15.20 0.53
CA ASP A 26 2.49 -15.19 1.11
C ASP A 26 1.46 -14.79 0.03
N PRO A 27 0.58 -15.70 -0.43
CA PRO A 27 -0.44 -15.37 -1.43
C PRO A 27 -1.60 -14.55 -0.84
N TYR A 28 -1.81 -14.59 0.47
CA TYR A 28 -2.96 -13.98 1.15
C TYR A 28 -2.72 -12.51 1.52
N ASN A 29 -1.46 -12.12 1.65
CA ASN A 29 -1.08 -10.76 1.99
C ASN A 29 -0.22 -10.14 0.89
N ALA A 30 -0.47 -8.88 0.59
CA ALA A 30 0.50 -8.04 -0.06
C ALA A 30 1.44 -7.50 1.04
N VAL A 31 2.73 -7.44 0.77
CA VAL A 31 3.71 -6.95 1.74
C VAL A 31 4.36 -5.67 1.25
N ILE A 32 4.67 -4.77 2.16
CA ILE A 32 5.57 -3.65 1.91
C ILE A 32 6.85 -3.93 2.68
N ILE A 33 7.97 -3.99 1.95
CA ILE A 33 9.29 -4.27 2.50
C ILE A 33 10.14 -3.01 2.55
N ALA A 34 11.05 -2.95 3.52
CA ALA A 34 12.02 -1.87 3.62
C ALA A 34 13.04 -1.98 2.48
N GLU A 35 13.20 -0.91 1.71
CA GLU A 35 14.23 -0.83 0.67
C GLU A 35 15.59 -0.38 1.25
N ASN A 36 15.55 0.36 2.35
CA ASN A 36 16.71 0.93 2.99
C ASN A 36 16.81 0.50 4.45
N GLU A 37 18.02 0.45 4.96
CA GLU A 37 18.25 0.30 6.40
C GLU A 37 18.06 1.63 7.12
N GLY A 38 17.59 1.59 8.36
CA GLY A 38 17.40 2.79 9.14
C GLY A 38 16.61 2.56 10.41
N LYS A 39 16.10 3.65 10.97
CA LYS A 39 15.24 3.65 12.15
C LYS A 39 13.82 4.03 11.76
N ILE A 40 12.84 3.30 12.29
CA ILE A 40 11.43 3.58 12.07
C ILE A 40 10.98 4.76 12.90
N VAL A 41 10.27 5.68 12.26
CA VAL A 41 9.54 6.78 12.92
C VAL A 41 8.10 6.77 12.45
N TYR A 42 7.17 6.76 13.39
CA TYR A 42 5.75 6.84 13.14
C TYR A 42 5.29 8.29 13.03
N GLU A 43 4.56 8.61 11.98
CA GLU A 43 3.89 9.90 11.82
C GLU A 43 2.38 9.68 11.74
N SER A 44 1.62 10.39 12.58
CA SER A 44 0.15 10.27 12.67
C SER A 44 -0.36 8.86 12.96
N VAL A 45 0.48 7.96 13.50
CA VAL A 45 0.09 6.61 13.92
C VAL A 45 -0.29 6.68 15.40
N ILE A 46 -1.59 6.86 15.68
CA ILE A 46 -2.16 7.10 17.01
C ILE A 46 -3.14 5.97 17.33
N GLU A 47 -2.93 5.33 18.48
CA GLU A 47 -3.81 4.26 18.97
C GLU A 47 -5.23 4.76 19.20
N GLY A 48 -6.21 3.96 18.77
CA GLY A 48 -7.65 4.30 18.86
C GLY A 48 -8.12 5.35 17.84
N VAL A 49 -7.21 5.98 17.07
CA VAL A 49 -7.54 7.00 16.06
C VAL A 49 -7.20 6.52 14.65
N THR A 50 -5.96 6.08 14.43
CA THR A 50 -5.48 5.64 13.12
C THR A 50 -5.11 4.16 13.10
N TYR A 51 -4.86 3.55 14.25
CA TYR A 51 -4.70 2.11 14.38
C TYR A 51 -5.34 1.60 15.67
N ARG A 52 -5.63 0.30 15.73
CA ARG A 52 -6.02 -0.42 16.93
C ARG A 52 -5.20 -1.69 17.10
N GLU A 53 -5.01 -2.12 18.34
CA GLU A 53 -4.45 -3.44 18.60
C GLU A 53 -5.59 -4.47 18.57
N GLU A 54 -5.49 -5.45 17.70
CA GLU A 54 -6.35 -6.62 17.64
C GLU A 54 -5.57 -7.81 18.17
N ARG A 55 -6.19 -8.57 19.05
CA ARG A 55 -5.62 -9.84 19.51
C ARG A 55 -6.21 -10.96 18.68
N ASP A 56 -5.36 -11.67 17.96
CA ASP A 56 -5.73 -12.87 17.27
C ASP A 56 -6.03 -13.97 18.31
N GLU A 57 -7.28 -14.43 18.36
CA GLU A 57 -7.72 -15.44 19.32
C GLU A 57 -7.09 -16.83 19.05
N GLN A 58 -6.64 -17.10 17.82
CA GLN A 58 -6.05 -18.38 17.44
C GLN A 58 -4.55 -18.42 17.76
N THR A 59 -3.83 -17.36 17.51
CA THR A 59 -2.37 -17.28 17.71
C THR A 59 -1.99 -16.63 19.04
N GLY A 60 -2.91 -15.90 19.67
CA GLY A 60 -2.66 -15.14 20.90
C GLY A 60 -1.75 -13.92 20.71
N LEU A 61 -1.35 -13.63 19.48
CA LEU A 61 -0.50 -12.49 19.15
C LEU A 61 -1.35 -11.22 19.03
N SER A 62 -0.79 -10.09 19.48
CA SER A 62 -1.40 -8.77 19.27
C SER A 62 -0.88 -8.18 17.97
N GLU A 63 -1.78 -7.87 17.06
CA GLU A 63 -1.48 -7.23 15.79
C GLU A 63 -1.99 -5.78 15.80
N ARG A 64 -1.27 -4.90 15.13
CA ARG A 64 -1.67 -3.49 14.98
C ARG A 64 -2.28 -3.31 13.61
N VAL A 65 -3.57 -3.06 13.59
CA VAL A 65 -4.35 -2.90 12.36
C VAL A 65 -4.69 -1.43 12.17
N VAL A 66 -4.39 -0.91 10.99
CA VAL A 66 -4.74 0.47 10.60
C VAL A 66 -6.24 0.55 10.39
N ILE A 67 -6.87 1.51 11.05
CA ILE A 67 -8.31 1.78 10.93
C ILE A 67 -8.55 3.09 10.19
N GLU A 68 -9.74 3.24 9.63
CA GLU A 68 -10.14 4.48 9.02
C GLU A 68 -10.26 5.58 10.08
N SER A 69 -9.46 6.63 9.95
CA SER A 69 -9.53 7.77 10.86
C SER A 69 -10.76 8.65 10.54
N LYS A 70 -11.48 9.03 11.56
CA LYS A 70 -12.56 10.04 11.45
C LYS A 70 -12.00 11.43 11.07
N ASP A 71 -10.75 11.67 11.42
CA ASP A 71 -10.02 12.89 11.06
C ASP A 71 -9.20 12.66 9.80
N LYS A 72 -9.73 13.09 8.67
CA LYS A 72 -9.11 12.92 7.34
C LYS A 72 -7.79 13.68 7.15
N THR A 73 -7.42 14.52 8.12
CA THR A 73 -6.12 15.21 8.10
C THR A 73 -4.98 14.34 8.63
N LYS A 74 -5.31 13.26 9.34
CA LYS A 74 -4.34 12.34 9.95
C LYS A 74 -4.16 11.10 9.11
N ASN A 75 -3.27 11.18 8.14
CA ASN A 75 -2.85 10.01 7.37
C ASN A 75 -1.68 9.33 8.09
N PRO A 76 -1.82 8.07 8.50
CA PRO A 76 -0.72 7.36 9.15
C PRO A 76 0.38 7.02 8.15
N VAL A 77 1.62 7.31 8.51
CA VAL A 77 2.82 7.10 7.70
C VAL A 77 3.91 6.46 8.55
N ILE A 78 4.65 5.53 7.97
CA ILE A 78 5.93 5.04 8.53
C ILE A 78 7.07 5.68 7.75
N LYS A 79 7.99 6.31 8.48
CA LYS A 79 9.21 6.90 7.92
C LYS A 79 10.42 6.08 8.31
N ILE A 80 11.35 5.91 7.38
CA ILE A 80 12.68 5.40 7.64
C ILE A 80 13.61 6.59 7.70
N VAL A 81 14.33 6.73 8.81
CA VAL A 81 15.30 7.79 9.03
C VAL A 81 16.70 7.23 9.20
N ASN A 82 17.69 7.98 8.75
CA ASN A 82 19.10 7.67 8.95
C ASN A 82 19.54 7.93 10.41
N LYS A 83 20.84 7.76 10.70
CA LYS A 83 21.41 8.03 12.03
C LYS A 83 21.35 9.51 12.40
N ASP A 84 21.31 10.40 11.43
CA ASP A 84 21.30 11.86 11.59
C ASP A 84 19.88 12.40 11.76
N GLY A 85 18.86 11.54 11.56
CA GLY A 85 17.44 11.88 11.70
C GLY A 85 16.78 12.34 10.41
N ASP A 86 17.50 12.31 9.29
CA ASP A 86 16.92 12.68 7.99
C ASP A 86 16.04 11.57 7.45
N GLU A 87 14.94 11.95 6.83
CA GLU A 87 14.01 11.02 6.19
C GLU A 87 14.62 10.45 4.91
N ILE A 88 14.81 9.13 4.86
CA ILE A 88 15.27 8.41 3.69
C ILE A 88 14.08 8.07 2.80
N LYS A 89 13.03 7.47 3.40
CA LYS A 89 11.82 7.05 2.69
C LYS A 89 10.62 7.05 3.62
N SER A 90 9.44 7.29 3.05
CA SER A 90 8.16 7.23 3.75
C SER A 90 7.20 6.27 3.07
N TYR A 91 6.40 5.59 3.88
CA TYR A 91 5.40 4.61 3.45
C TYR A 91 4.05 4.96 4.04
N ASN A 92 3.06 5.19 3.16
CA ASN A 92 1.69 5.42 3.59
C ASN A 92 1.07 4.10 4.08
N LEU A 93 0.28 4.18 5.15
CA LEU A 93 -0.40 3.02 5.72
C LEU A 93 -1.84 2.97 5.21
N PRO A 94 -2.20 2.02 4.35
CA PRO A 94 -3.59 1.84 3.93
C PRO A 94 -4.44 1.27 5.07
N VAL A 95 -5.74 1.50 5.02
CA VAL A 95 -6.70 0.92 5.97
C VAL A 95 -6.67 -0.61 5.88
N ASN A 96 -6.85 -1.28 7.01
CA ASN A 96 -6.71 -2.74 7.18
C ASN A 96 -5.27 -3.27 6.98
N ALA A 97 -4.28 -2.41 6.92
CA ALA A 97 -2.89 -2.84 6.92
C ALA A 97 -2.45 -3.26 8.34
N HIS A 98 -1.71 -4.35 8.42
CA HIS A 98 -1.11 -4.84 9.66
C HIS A 98 0.31 -4.31 9.78
N ILE A 99 0.60 -3.56 10.84
CA ILE A 99 1.91 -2.97 11.08
C ILE A 99 2.80 -4.00 11.78
N MET A 100 3.88 -4.43 11.10
CA MET A 100 4.79 -5.47 11.60
C MET A 100 5.94 -4.93 12.43
N VAL A 101 6.30 -3.67 12.25
CA VAL A 101 7.44 -3.02 12.91
C VAL A 101 6.99 -2.14 14.07
N LYS A 102 7.86 -1.92 15.05
CA LYS A 102 7.60 -1.02 16.19
C LYS A 102 8.20 0.36 15.91
N ASN A 103 7.60 1.39 16.51
CA ASN A 103 8.20 2.72 16.50
C ASN A 103 9.62 2.67 17.10
N SER A 104 10.54 3.40 16.51
CA SER A 104 11.96 3.44 16.89
C SER A 104 12.74 2.13 16.68
N ALA A 105 12.18 1.11 16.07
CA ALA A 105 12.90 -0.11 15.71
C ALA A 105 13.97 0.17 14.65
N LYS A 106 15.08 -0.54 14.74
CA LYS A 106 16.07 -0.59 13.66
C LYS A 106 15.63 -1.66 12.66
N ILE A 107 15.72 -1.35 11.40
CA ILE A 107 15.37 -2.24 10.30
C ILE A 107 16.51 -2.34 9.30
N HIS A 108 16.50 -3.44 8.55
CA HIS A 108 17.41 -3.70 7.44
C HIS A 108 16.61 -3.73 6.14
N ALA A 109 17.30 -3.52 5.03
CA ALA A 109 16.70 -3.70 3.72
C ALA A 109 16.20 -5.15 3.57
N GLY A 110 14.93 -5.30 3.13
CA GLY A 110 14.24 -6.59 3.03
C GLY A 110 13.30 -6.92 4.20
N ASP A 111 13.34 -6.19 5.31
CA ASP A 111 12.42 -6.40 6.43
C ASP A 111 10.98 -6.03 6.02
N ILE A 112 10.02 -6.85 6.45
CA ILE A 112 8.59 -6.58 6.20
C ILE A 112 8.13 -5.48 7.15
N LEU A 113 7.68 -4.35 6.60
CA LEU A 113 7.14 -3.23 7.36
C LEU A 113 5.65 -3.41 7.64
N ILE A 114 4.91 -3.82 6.61
CA ILE A 114 3.45 -3.83 6.59
C ILE A 114 2.99 -5.07 5.83
N LYS A 115 1.92 -5.70 6.33
CA LYS A 115 1.15 -6.71 5.61
C LYS A 115 -0.23 -6.16 5.32
N ILE A 116 -0.66 -6.27 4.08
CA ILE A 116 -1.99 -5.83 3.64
C ILE A 116 -2.74 -7.08 3.21
N PRO A 117 -3.77 -7.51 3.96
CA PRO A 117 -4.57 -8.67 3.58
C PRO A 117 -5.15 -8.45 2.18
N ARG A 118 -4.87 -9.36 1.27
CA ARG A 118 -5.56 -9.40 -0.01
C ARG A 118 -6.96 -9.86 0.29
N ALA A 119 -7.91 -8.93 0.29
CA ALA A 119 -9.31 -9.29 0.38
C ALA A 119 -9.64 -10.16 -0.84
N VAL A 120 -9.76 -11.46 -0.62
CA VAL A 120 -10.37 -12.35 -1.60
C VAL A 120 -11.82 -11.92 -1.74
N GLY A 121 -12.09 -11.07 -2.73
CA GLY A 121 -13.43 -10.60 -3.07
C GLY A 121 -13.98 -9.43 -2.23
N LYS A 122 -13.16 -8.79 -1.38
CA LYS A 122 -13.55 -7.54 -0.71
C LYS A 122 -12.49 -6.48 -0.95
N THR A 123 -12.67 -5.71 -1.98
CA THR A 123 -12.15 -4.34 -2.02
C THR A 123 -12.63 -3.66 -0.74
N GLY A 124 -11.69 -3.25 0.13
CA GLY A 124 -12.01 -2.59 1.39
C GLY A 124 -12.68 -1.25 1.12
N GLY A 125 -13.91 -1.22 1.28
CA GLY A 125 -14.88 -0.16 1.12
C GLY A 125 -16.19 -0.89 1.09
N ASP A 126 -17.13 -0.39 1.84
CA ASP A 126 -18.51 -0.86 1.77
C ASP A 126 -18.85 -0.93 0.28
N ILE A 127 -18.77 -2.15 -0.24
CA ILE A 127 -19.33 -2.41 -1.52
C ILE A 127 -20.78 -2.03 -1.32
N THR A 128 -21.23 -0.94 -1.93
CA THR A 128 -22.64 -0.75 -2.21
C THR A 128 -23.03 -1.96 -3.02
N GLY A 129 -23.07 -3.08 -2.32
CA GLY A 129 -23.50 -4.36 -2.82
C GLY A 129 -25.00 -4.28 -2.93
N GLY A 130 -25.54 -4.88 -3.93
CA GLY A 130 -26.97 -4.93 -4.13
C GLY A 130 -27.42 -4.04 -5.27
N LEU A 131 -28.72 -3.73 -5.25
CA LEU A 131 -29.43 -3.02 -6.30
C LEU A 131 -28.75 -1.72 -6.80
N PRO A 132 -28.20 -0.82 -5.97
CA PRO A 132 -27.56 0.40 -6.48
C PRO A 132 -26.37 0.13 -7.40
N ARG A 133 -25.49 -0.79 -7.06
CA ARG A 133 -24.31 -1.09 -7.88
C ARG A 133 -24.69 -1.85 -9.16
N VAL A 134 -25.64 -2.77 -9.05
CA VAL A 134 -26.20 -3.47 -10.23
C VAL A 134 -26.83 -2.48 -11.20
N THR A 135 -27.60 -1.52 -10.71
CA THR A 135 -28.22 -0.47 -11.51
C THR A 135 -27.15 0.41 -12.19
N GLU A 136 -26.12 0.87 -11.46
CA GLU A 136 -25.01 1.64 -12.03
C GLU A 136 -24.33 0.90 -13.20
N LEU A 137 -24.07 -0.41 -13.02
CA LEU A 137 -23.40 -1.23 -14.03
C LEU A 137 -24.28 -1.45 -15.27
N PHE A 138 -25.57 -1.80 -15.08
CA PHE A 138 -26.47 -2.05 -16.20
C PHE A 138 -26.90 -0.79 -16.94
N GLU A 139 -26.99 0.33 -16.25
CA GLU A 139 -27.29 1.62 -16.87
C GLU A 139 -26.03 2.35 -17.37
N ALA A 140 -24.85 1.75 -17.22
CA ALA A 140 -23.56 2.33 -17.60
C ALA A 140 -23.36 3.75 -17.03
N ARG A 141 -23.78 3.98 -15.79
CA ARG A 141 -23.57 5.24 -15.07
C ARG A 141 -22.19 5.27 -14.43
N ASN A 142 -21.62 6.45 -14.31
CA ASN A 142 -20.43 6.64 -13.51
C ASN A 142 -20.73 6.33 -12.03
N PRO A 143 -19.86 5.59 -11.33
CA PRO A 143 -20.03 5.34 -9.91
C PRO A 143 -20.09 6.65 -9.12
N SER A 144 -20.85 6.65 -8.01
CA SER A 144 -20.94 7.80 -7.11
C SER A 144 -19.60 8.13 -6.44
N ASN A 145 -18.73 7.12 -6.29
CA ASN A 145 -17.38 7.27 -5.73
C ASN A 145 -16.34 6.59 -6.65
N PRO A 146 -16.02 7.19 -7.82
CA PRO A 146 -15.11 6.57 -8.77
C PRO A 146 -13.67 6.56 -8.24
N ALA A 147 -12.94 5.46 -8.42
CA ALA A 147 -11.50 5.43 -8.22
C ALA A 147 -10.80 6.29 -9.29
N ILE A 148 -9.66 6.86 -8.93
CA ILE A 148 -8.75 7.45 -9.91
C ILE A 148 -7.87 6.32 -10.43
N VAL A 149 -7.89 6.10 -11.74
CA VAL A 149 -7.13 5.02 -12.39
C VAL A 149 -6.04 5.58 -13.28
N SER A 150 -4.94 4.82 -13.43
CA SER A 150 -3.88 5.18 -14.35
C SER A 150 -4.33 4.96 -15.81
N GLU A 151 -4.04 5.91 -16.68
CA GLU A 151 -4.27 5.78 -18.13
C GLU A 151 -3.09 5.18 -18.87
N ILE A 152 -1.89 5.20 -18.25
CA ILE A 152 -0.65 4.73 -18.86
C ILE A 152 0.09 3.78 -17.91
N ASP A 153 0.96 2.96 -18.48
CA ASP A 153 1.91 2.15 -17.72
C ASP A 153 3.09 3.04 -17.31
N GLY A 154 3.52 2.96 -16.06
CA GLY A 154 4.67 3.76 -15.63
C GLY A 154 4.97 3.69 -14.15
N GLU A 155 5.99 4.42 -13.77
CA GLU A 155 6.45 4.57 -12.39
C GLU A 155 5.75 5.73 -11.71
N VAL A 156 5.30 5.49 -10.48
CA VAL A 156 4.57 6.47 -9.66
C VAL A 156 5.57 7.39 -8.94
N THR A 157 5.32 8.69 -9.03
CA THR A 157 6.03 9.69 -8.24
C THR A 157 5.02 10.65 -7.61
N PHE A 158 5.20 10.99 -6.34
CA PHE A 158 4.31 11.95 -5.69
C PHE A 158 4.78 13.38 -5.91
N GLY A 159 3.87 14.19 -6.41
CA GLY A 159 4.06 15.63 -6.54
C GLY A 159 3.64 16.42 -5.29
N LYS A 160 3.59 17.72 -5.44
CA LYS A 160 3.20 18.64 -4.36
C LYS A 160 1.70 18.58 -4.07
N ILE A 161 1.33 18.86 -2.82
CA ILE A 161 -0.07 19.08 -2.44
C ILE A 161 -0.50 20.45 -2.97
N LYS A 162 -1.55 20.45 -3.81
CA LYS A 162 -2.12 21.67 -4.40
C LYS A 162 -3.61 21.76 -4.06
N ARG A 163 -4.03 22.80 -3.36
CA ARG A 163 -5.45 23.08 -3.06
C ARG A 163 -6.23 21.88 -2.48
N GLY A 164 -5.63 21.17 -1.51
CA GLY A 164 -6.27 20.01 -0.88
C GLY A 164 -6.25 18.72 -1.71
N ASN A 165 -5.51 18.69 -2.83
CA ASN A 165 -5.29 17.50 -3.64
C ASN A 165 -3.80 17.15 -3.64
N ARG A 166 -3.49 15.85 -3.55
CA ARG A 166 -2.13 15.34 -3.78
C ARG A 166 -1.96 15.04 -5.26
N GLU A 167 -0.87 15.52 -5.83
CA GLU A 167 -0.50 15.23 -7.21
C GLU A 167 0.21 13.87 -7.25
N ILE A 168 -0.26 12.96 -8.11
CA ILE A 168 0.41 11.71 -8.47
C ILE A 168 0.86 11.85 -9.91
N ILE A 169 2.12 11.57 -10.15
CA ILE A 169 2.75 11.67 -11.47
C ILE A 169 3.13 10.24 -11.89
N ILE A 170 2.71 9.84 -13.07
CA ILE A 170 3.09 8.56 -13.66
C ILE A 170 3.95 8.83 -14.87
N THR A 171 5.14 8.26 -14.86
CA THR A 171 6.12 8.40 -15.95
C THR A 171 6.29 7.06 -16.64
N SER A 172 5.93 7.01 -17.92
CA SER A 172 6.15 5.83 -18.76
C SER A 172 7.62 5.66 -19.12
N LYS A 173 8.01 4.45 -19.50
CA LYS A 173 9.35 4.16 -20.05
C LYS A 173 9.65 4.94 -21.34
N ASP A 174 8.62 5.28 -22.09
CA ASP A 174 8.72 6.06 -23.33
C ASP A 174 8.85 7.56 -23.09
N GLY A 175 8.80 8.00 -21.84
CA GLY A 175 8.94 9.41 -21.45
C GLY A 175 7.61 10.16 -21.35
N ASP A 176 6.47 9.50 -21.58
CA ASP A 176 5.16 10.10 -21.38
C ASP A 176 4.89 10.31 -19.88
N VAL A 177 4.34 11.48 -19.56
CA VAL A 177 4.05 11.86 -18.17
C VAL A 177 2.58 12.22 -18.04
N LYS A 178 1.87 11.51 -17.17
CA LYS A 178 0.50 11.81 -16.76
C LYS A 178 0.45 12.26 -15.30
N ARG A 179 -0.41 13.23 -15.02
CA ARG A 179 -0.56 13.81 -13.68
C ARG A 179 -2.00 13.69 -13.24
N TYR A 180 -2.19 13.15 -12.05
CA TYR A 180 -3.49 12.92 -11.42
C TYR A 180 -3.57 13.73 -10.13
N LEU A 181 -4.69 14.38 -9.89
CA LEU A 181 -4.95 15.12 -8.66
C LEU A 181 -5.93 14.31 -7.80
N VAL A 182 -5.41 13.74 -6.73
CA VAL A 182 -6.19 12.93 -5.78
C VAL A 182 -6.55 13.79 -4.59
N PRO A 183 -7.86 13.99 -4.29
CA PRO A 183 -8.27 14.70 -3.08
C PRO A 183 -7.70 14.05 -1.83
N LEU A 184 -7.26 14.84 -0.84
CA LEU A 184 -6.74 14.33 0.43
C LEU A 184 -7.78 13.53 1.24
N SER A 185 -9.07 13.68 0.89
CA SER A 185 -10.14 12.87 1.47
C SER A 185 -10.19 11.44 0.94
N ARG A 186 -9.45 11.13 -0.13
CA ARG A 186 -9.34 9.79 -0.71
C ARG A 186 -8.06 9.12 -0.27
N GLN A 187 -8.15 7.82 -0.05
CA GLN A 187 -6.98 7.03 0.27
C GLN A 187 -6.21 6.71 -1.00
N ILE A 188 -4.91 6.98 -0.96
CA ILE A 188 -3.97 6.60 -2.02
C ILE A 188 -3.51 5.17 -1.75
N ILE A 189 -3.63 4.29 -2.74
CA ILE A 189 -3.31 2.86 -2.63
C ILE A 189 -1.98 2.47 -3.27
N VAL A 190 -1.31 3.43 -3.92
CA VAL A 190 0.02 3.25 -4.52
C VAL A 190 1.09 3.93 -3.69
N GLN A 191 2.34 3.49 -3.85
CA GLN A 191 3.50 4.04 -3.15
C GLN A 191 4.43 4.77 -4.14
N GLU A 192 5.37 5.54 -3.59
CA GLU A 192 6.46 6.15 -4.37
C GLU A 192 7.30 5.06 -5.04
N ASN A 193 7.61 5.25 -6.33
CA ASN A 193 8.35 4.32 -7.18
C ASN A 193 7.64 2.98 -7.46
N ASP A 194 6.34 2.85 -7.16
CA ASP A 194 5.57 1.69 -7.63
C ASP A 194 5.42 1.73 -9.15
N PHE A 195 5.44 0.56 -9.78
CA PHE A 195 5.11 0.43 -11.19
C PHE A 195 3.62 0.07 -11.33
N VAL A 196 2.87 0.95 -11.99
CA VAL A 196 1.44 0.77 -12.27
C VAL A 196 1.20 0.51 -13.76
N ARG A 197 0.13 -0.20 -14.05
CA ARG A 197 -0.34 -0.44 -15.41
C ARG A 197 -1.57 0.41 -15.72
N ALA A 198 -1.82 0.66 -16.99
CA ALA A 198 -3.05 1.28 -17.45
C ALA A 198 -4.27 0.51 -16.92
N GLY A 199 -5.25 1.24 -16.38
CA GLY A 199 -6.42 0.67 -15.71
C GLY A 199 -6.24 0.33 -14.23
N MET A 200 -5.03 0.43 -13.67
CA MET A 200 -4.78 0.18 -12.24
C MET A 200 -5.25 1.37 -11.40
N ALA A 201 -5.94 1.09 -10.29
CA ALA A 201 -6.41 2.12 -9.37
C ALA A 201 -5.24 2.78 -8.61
N LEU A 202 -5.28 4.10 -8.52
CA LEU A 202 -4.35 4.93 -7.76
C LEU A 202 -4.93 5.37 -6.41
N SER A 203 -6.27 5.44 -6.35
CA SER A 203 -7.00 5.76 -5.13
C SER A 203 -8.12 4.75 -4.86
N ASP A 204 -8.63 4.77 -3.65
CA ASP A 204 -9.88 4.06 -3.30
C ASP A 204 -11.06 4.53 -4.15
N GLY A 205 -12.07 3.66 -4.26
CA GLY A 205 -13.29 3.91 -5.02
C GLY A 205 -13.66 2.74 -5.94
N ALA A 206 -14.76 2.89 -6.66
CA ALA A 206 -15.25 1.91 -7.63
C ALA A 206 -14.59 2.15 -9.00
N ILE A 207 -14.18 1.07 -9.66
CA ILE A 207 -13.68 1.08 -11.04
C ILE A 207 -14.81 0.72 -11.98
#